data_b998ea194fbac248a612eee6ad02ad9d
#
_entry.id   b998ea194fbac248a612eee6ad02ad9d
#
_cell.length_a   1.000
_cell.length_b   1.000
_cell.length_c   1.000
_cell.angle_alpha   90.00
_cell.angle_beta   90.00
_cell.angle_gamma   90.00
#
_symmetry.space_group_name_H-M   'P 1'
#
loop_
_entity.id
_entity.type
_entity.pdbx_description
1 polymer ?
#
loop_
_entity_poly.entity_id
_entity_poly.type
_entity_poly.pdbx_seq_one_letter_code
_entity_poly.pdbx_strand_id
1 'polypeptide(L)'
;MLIRRRLMLGVAAALLFAAPIANHAQQPADPPPPRVLDVAGGQIRVVTVATGLFHPWGLAFLPDGGILVSERNGRLRLIRDGKLLPDAVWTSPTPAGEAGDSLHFVTLHPKFAENGLVYVSYPKQGPRGNTLAVARGHLKGATLGEVQEIFVADAWETSGNLAGRVFFGPDQMLYVTVGDRDRLCCTGTENNSLRMKAQSLDNHVGKTLRLKDDGTVPPDNPFVGKAGAKPEIFTYGHRNGYGLATHPITGELWQAEIGPLGGDEVNILKPGHNYGWPLVSTGRNYTGTLVSDEPWARPGMDNPRIHWVPSISPSSIMFYTGDKFPNWKNNLFVGALTTRQLQRIAFGQPSQAERRESLLLPLNIRVRDVQQSPDGYIYVVTEQASGRTGADGMVLRIEPNAAR
;
A
#
# COMPACT_ATOMS: atom_id res chain seq x y z
N MET A 1 81.39 29.46 -19.16
CA MET A 1 80.67 30.59 -18.57
C MET A 1 79.20 30.48 -19.02
N LEU A 2 78.38 29.83 -18.24
CA LEU A 2 76.96 29.47 -18.58
C LEU A 2 76.02 30.27 -17.67
N ILE A 3 75.27 31.14 -18.28
CA ILE A 3 74.25 31.97 -17.60
C ILE A 3 72.94 31.19 -17.53
N ARG A 4 72.50 30.81 -16.31
CA ARG A 4 71.20 30.21 -16.03
C ARG A 4 70.14 31.32 -15.90
N ARG A 5 69.20 31.40 -16.83
CA ARG A 5 67.93 32.15 -16.68
C ARG A 5 66.92 31.35 -15.86
N ARG A 6 66.47 31.90 -14.74
CA ARG A 6 65.35 31.40 -13.98
C ARG A 6 64.05 31.97 -14.56
N LEU A 7 63.13 31.05 -14.95
CA LEU A 7 61.74 31.38 -15.30
C LEU A 7 60.96 31.38 -14.02
N MET A 8 60.30 32.46 -13.67
CA MET A 8 59.25 32.50 -12.63
C MET A 8 57.93 32.22 -13.30
N LEU A 9 57.28 31.11 -12.90
CA LEU A 9 55.88 30.84 -13.20
C LEU A 9 55.01 31.50 -12.11
N GLY A 10 54.23 32.50 -12.51
CA GLY A 10 53.17 33.07 -11.69
C GLY A 10 51.93 32.15 -11.75
N VAL A 11 51.48 31.65 -10.59
CA VAL A 11 50.23 30.91 -10.46
C VAL A 11 49.12 31.94 -10.19
N ALA A 12 48.24 32.14 -11.16
CA ALA A 12 47.01 32.91 -10.99
C ALA A 12 45.94 31.99 -10.38
N ALA A 13 45.56 32.23 -9.14
CA ALA A 13 44.44 31.55 -8.48
C ALA A 13 43.12 32.17 -8.97
N ALA A 14 42.38 31.45 -9.80
CA ALA A 14 41.01 31.80 -10.17
C ALA A 14 40.04 31.41 -9.04
N LEU A 15 39.52 32.38 -8.32
CA LEU A 15 38.41 32.21 -7.37
C LEU A 15 37.11 32.01 -8.16
N LEU A 16 36.68 30.77 -8.26
CA LEU A 16 35.33 30.42 -8.72
C LEU A 16 34.33 30.74 -7.61
N PHE A 17 33.59 31.84 -7.78
CA PHE A 17 32.36 32.08 -7.00
C PHE A 17 31.27 31.08 -7.43
N ALA A 18 31.01 30.06 -6.62
CA ALA A 18 29.84 29.24 -6.78
C ALA A 18 28.61 30.06 -6.37
N ALA A 19 27.80 30.46 -7.35
CA ALA A 19 26.48 31.02 -7.09
C ALA A 19 25.62 29.94 -6.45
N PRO A 20 24.80 30.25 -5.42
CA PRO A 20 23.88 29.28 -4.88
C PRO A 20 22.86 28.90 -5.96
N ILE A 21 22.80 27.60 -6.29
CA ILE A 21 21.75 27.06 -7.14
C ILE A 21 20.44 27.21 -6.31
N ALA A 22 19.66 28.23 -6.63
CA ALA A 22 18.32 28.38 -6.11
C ALA A 22 17.52 27.14 -6.57
N ASN A 23 17.22 26.24 -5.65
CA ASN A 23 16.28 25.17 -5.86
C ASN A 23 14.90 25.82 -6.11
N HIS A 24 14.60 26.13 -7.36
CA HIS A 24 13.25 26.50 -7.76
C HIS A 24 12.41 25.24 -7.58
N ALA A 25 11.68 25.18 -6.45
CA ALA A 25 10.59 24.26 -6.30
C ALA A 25 9.65 24.49 -7.51
N GLN A 26 9.66 23.54 -8.43
CA GLN A 26 8.82 23.58 -9.63
C GLN A 26 7.38 23.70 -9.13
N GLN A 27 6.68 24.79 -9.43
CA GLN A 27 5.27 24.93 -9.13
C GLN A 27 4.55 23.71 -9.71
N PRO A 28 3.63 23.07 -8.96
CA PRO A 28 2.85 21.97 -9.49
C PRO A 28 2.17 22.44 -10.78
N ALA A 29 2.38 21.70 -11.87
CA ALA A 29 1.67 21.95 -13.10
C ALA A 29 0.16 21.90 -12.84
N ASP A 30 -0.61 22.75 -13.51
CA ASP A 30 -2.07 22.71 -13.43
C ASP A 30 -2.57 21.28 -13.66
N PRO A 31 -3.55 20.81 -12.87
CA PRO A 31 -4.06 19.46 -13.03
C PRO A 31 -4.61 19.27 -14.43
N PRO A 32 -4.34 18.14 -15.10
CA PRO A 32 -4.87 17.87 -16.43
C PRO A 32 -6.40 17.91 -16.43
N PRO A 33 -7.01 18.28 -17.57
CA PRO A 33 -8.47 18.37 -17.68
C PRO A 33 -9.13 17.01 -17.39
N PRO A 34 -10.36 17.01 -16.84
CA PRO A 34 -11.10 15.80 -16.59
C PRO A 34 -11.28 14.95 -17.85
N ARG A 35 -11.21 13.61 -17.69
CA ARG A 35 -11.41 12.65 -18.77
C ARG A 35 -12.71 11.88 -18.57
N VAL A 36 -13.48 11.73 -19.63
CA VAL A 36 -14.68 10.89 -19.66
C VAL A 36 -14.30 9.52 -20.22
N LEU A 37 -14.70 8.47 -19.54
CA LEU A 37 -14.44 7.08 -19.92
C LEU A 37 -15.75 6.30 -19.94
N ASP A 38 -15.92 5.43 -20.94
CA ASP A 38 -17.03 4.50 -21.01
C ASP A 38 -16.82 3.34 -20.01
N VAL A 39 -17.91 2.94 -19.38
CA VAL A 39 -17.97 1.84 -18.42
C VAL A 39 -19.27 1.05 -18.62
N ALA A 40 -19.34 -0.15 -18.09
CA ALA A 40 -20.58 -0.92 -18.15
C ALA A 40 -21.74 -0.18 -17.46
N GLY A 41 -22.74 0.19 -18.26
CA GLY A 41 -23.93 0.89 -17.80
C GLY A 41 -23.84 2.41 -17.80
N GLY A 42 -22.84 3.02 -18.50
CA GLY A 42 -22.75 4.47 -18.67
C GLY A 42 -21.35 5.02 -18.82
N GLN A 43 -21.13 6.18 -18.27
CA GLN A 43 -19.84 6.88 -18.31
C GLN A 43 -19.42 7.36 -16.94
N ILE A 44 -18.11 7.42 -16.73
CA ILE A 44 -17.49 8.06 -15.58
C ILE A 44 -16.66 9.26 -16.02
N ARG A 45 -16.54 10.22 -15.12
CA ARG A 45 -15.64 11.36 -15.24
C ARG A 45 -14.50 11.18 -14.26
N VAL A 46 -13.27 11.21 -14.75
CA VAL A 46 -12.05 11.11 -13.94
C VAL A 46 -11.44 12.49 -13.81
N VAL A 47 -11.36 12.98 -12.58
CA VAL A 47 -10.88 14.33 -12.23
C VAL A 47 -9.56 14.20 -11.49
N THR A 48 -8.54 14.94 -11.91
CA THR A 48 -7.29 15.05 -11.16
C THR A 48 -7.49 16.02 -10.00
N VAL A 49 -7.31 15.52 -8.78
CA VAL A 49 -7.45 16.31 -7.53
C VAL A 49 -6.12 16.95 -7.15
N ALA A 50 -5.02 16.20 -7.28
CA ALA A 50 -3.68 16.71 -7.01
C ALA A 50 -2.64 15.96 -7.85
N THR A 51 -1.54 16.63 -8.15
CA THR A 51 -0.36 16.14 -8.85
C THR A 51 0.91 16.39 -8.04
N GLY A 52 2.06 15.94 -8.51
CA GLY A 52 3.35 16.24 -7.88
C GLY A 52 3.66 15.39 -6.64
N LEU A 53 2.99 14.26 -6.48
CA LEU A 53 3.26 13.31 -5.42
C LEU A 53 4.40 12.37 -5.81
N PHE A 54 5.32 12.10 -4.88
CA PHE A 54 6.45 11.21 -5.11
C PHE A 54 6.08 9.76 -4.74
N HIS A 55 5.81 8.93 -5.74
CA HIS A 55 5.40 7.53 -5.54
C HIS A 55 4.41 7.35 -4.39
N PRO A 56 3.22 7.97 -4.46
CA PRO A 56 2.25 7.90 -3.38
C PRO A 56 1.80 6.46 -3.17
N TRP A 57 1.55 6.10 -1.90
CA TRP A 57 1.29 4.71 -1.53
C TRP A 57 -0.13 4.47 -1.01
N GLY A 58 -0.57 5.25 -0.05
CA GLY A 58 -1.89 5.15 0.55
C GLY A 58 -2.51 6.51 0.81
N LEU A 59 -3.83 6.54 0.94
CA LEU A 59 -4.57 7.77 1.27
C LEU A 59 -5.56 7.54 2.42
N ALA A 60 -5.86 8.63 3.15
CA ALA A 60 -6.91 8.67 4.16
C ALA A 60 -7.63 10.02 4.13
N PHE A 61 -8.96 9.99 4.25
CA PHE A 61 -9.79 11.21 4.26
C PHE A 61 -9.95 11.77 5.66
N LEU A 62 -9.70 13.05 5.83
CA LEU A 62 -10.01 13.79 7.05
C LEU A 62 -11.50 14.21 7.05
N PRO A 63 -12.11 14.35 8.24
CA PRO A 63 -13.50 14.81 8.33
C PRO A 63 -13.75 16.21 7.75
N ASP A 64 -12.72 17.06 7.69
CA ASP A 64 -12.77 18.41 7.10
C ASP A 64 -12.60 18.43 5.57
N GLY A 65 -12.55 17.25 4.93
CA GLY A 65 -12.36 17.10 3.49
C GLY A 65 -10.89 17.10 3.04
N GLY A 66 -9.94 17.25 3.95
CA GLY A 66 -8.51 17.07 3.66
C GLY A 66 -8.19 15.62 3.32
N ILE A 67 -7.10 15.40 2.58
CA ILE A 67 -6.63 14.07 2.20
C ILE A 67 -5.17 13.91 2.62
N LEU A 68 -4.91 12.98 3.53
CA LEU A 68 -3.55 12.55 3.83
C LEU A 68 -3.08 11.56 2.78
N VAL A 69 -1.85 11.72 2.30
CA VAL A 69 -1.23 10.81 1.32
C VAL A 69 0.18 10.46 1.78
N SER A 70 0.48 9.17 1.91
CA SER A 70 1.83 8.70 2.19
C SER A 70 2.65 8.61 0.91
N GLU A 71 3.91 9.04 0.94
CA GLU A 71 4.87 8.96 -0.15
C GLU A 71 6.02 8.01 0.20
N ARG A 72 6.49 7.21 -0.76
CA ARG A 72 7.57 6.23 -0.56
C ARG A 72 8.87 6.80 -0.02
N ASN A 73 9.15 8.07 -0.31
CA ASN A 73 10.32 8.79 0.22
C ASN A 73 10.20 9.17 1.71
N GLY A 74 9.14 8.75 2.38
CA GLY A 74 8.93 8.91 3.82
C GLY A 74 8.06 10.09 4.23
N ARG A 75 7.56 10.89 3.30
CA ARG A 75 6.73 12.05 3.62
C ARG A 75 5.26 11.66 3.73
N LEU A 76 4.60 12.10 4.78
CA LEU A 76 3.14 12.17 4.85
C LEU A 76 2.70 13.54 4.36
N ARG A 77 1.89 13.60 3.31
CA ARG A 77 1.46 14.84 2.66
C ARG A 77 -0.01 15.11 2.96
N LEU A 78 -0.40 16.37 2.86
CA LEU A 78 -1.79 16.81 3.01
C LEU A 78 -2.23 17.56 1.75
N ILE A 79 -3.37 17.14 1.21
CA ILE A 79 -4.11 17.86 0.18
C ILE A 79 -5.29 18.53 0.86
N ARG A 80 -5.46 19.84 0.69
CA ARG A 80 -6.57 20.62 1.22
C ARG A 80 -7.08 21.56 0.14
N ASP A 81 -8.40 21.65 -0.04
CA ASP A 81 -9.04 22.47 -1.08
C ASP A 81 -8.48 22.19 -2.50
N GLY A 82 -8.22 20.91 -2.79
CA GLY A 82 -7.66 20.48 -4.07
C GLY A 82 -6.18 20.84 -4.29
N LYS A 83 -5.48 21.33 -3.27
CA LYS A 83 -4.07 21.73 -3.37
C LYS A 83 -3.20 20.86 -2.48
N LEU A 84 -2.13 20.33 -3.06
CA LEU A 84 -1.07 19.67 -2.30
C LEU A 84 -0.28 20.72 -1.52
N LEU A 85 -0.30 20.64 -0.19
CA LEU A 85 0.47 21.56 0.65
C LEU A 85 1.98 21.33 0.44
N PRO A 86 2.81 22.40 0.45
CA PRO A 86 4.23 22.30 0.16
C PRO A 86 4.98 21.45 1.19
N ASP A 87 4.64 21.61 2.46
CA ASP A 87 5.32 20.94 3.56
C ASP A 87 4.74 19.56 3.86
N ALA A 88 5.58 18.65 4.31
CA ALA A 88 5.14 17.36 4.82
C ALA A 88 4.49 17.54 6.21
N VAL A 89 3.37 16.85 6.42
CA VAL A 89 2.69 16.75 7.71
C VAL A 89 3.56 16.02 8.74
N TRP A 90 4.34 15.07 8.23
CA TRP A 90 5.30 14.28 8.99
C TRP A 90 6.29 13.60 8.04
N THR A 91 7.45 13.26 8.58
CA THR A 91 8.48 12.49 7.84
C THR A 91 8.87 11.27 8.66
N SER A 92 8.91 10.12 8.00
CA SER A 92 9.33 8.85 8.59
C SER A 92 10.76 8.95 9.16
N PRO A 93 11.03 8.36 10.33
CA PRO A 93 12.38 8.33 10.89
C PRO A 93 13.33 7.42 10.09
N THR A 94 12.79 6.59 9.19
CA THR A 94 13.59 5.73 8.33
C THR A 94 13.97 6.48 7.07
N PRO A 95 15.27 6.71 6.81
CA PRO A 95 15.71 7.28 5.54
C PRO A 95 15.23 6.42 4.37
N ALA A 96 14.87 7.05 3.25
CA ALA A 96 14.59 6.31 2.03
C ALA A 96 15.86 5.53 1.65
N GLY A 97 15.81 4.19 1.76
CA GLY A 97 16.89 3.30 1.34
C GLY A 97 17.02 3.25 -0.18
N GLU A 98 17.93 2.44 -0.70
CA GLU A 98 18.12 2.23 -2.15
C GLU A 98 16.82 1.79 -2.85
N ALA A 99 15.94 1.06 -2.16
CA ALA A 99 14.62 0.69 -2.65
C ALA A 99 13.62 1.85 -2.62
N GLY A 100 13.95 2.97 -1.99
CA GLY A 100 13.09 4.16 -1.89
C GLY A 100 11.86 3.97 -1.00
N ASP A 101 11.81 2.92 -0.18
CA ASP A 101 10.67 2.63 0.69
C ASP A 101 10.96 3.14 2.10
N SER A 102 10.23 4.17 2.52
CA SER A 102 10.38 4.79 3.84
C SER A 102 9.05 5.02 4.55
N LEU A 103 7.93 5.05 3.82
CA LEU A 103 6.57 5.15 4.36
C LEU A 103 5.63 4.36 3.46
N HIS A 104 4.74 3.54 4.05
CA HIS A 104 3.77 2.74 3.33
C HIS A 104 2.36 3.31 3.48
N PHE A 105 1.56 2.79 4.38
CA PHE A 105 0.15 3.14 4.47
C PHE A 105 -0.14 4.13 5.60
N VAL A 106 -1.24 4.83 5.46
CA VAL A 106 -1.82 5.72 6.45
C VAL A 106 -3.30 5.36 6.67
N THR A 107 -3.76 5.42 7.91
CA THR A 107 -5.19 5.30 8.24
C THR A 107 -5.53 6.19 9.44
N LEU A 108 -6.80 6.56 9.59
CA LEU A 108 -7.29 7.29 10.75
C LEU A 108 -7.86 6.32 11.79
N HIS A 109 -7.80 6.71 13.04
CA HIS A 109 -8.57 6.03 14.09
C HIS A 109 -10.09 6.14 13.80
N PRO A 110 -10.92 5.13 14.07
CA PRO A 110 -12.37 5.20 13.84
C PRO A 110 -13.05 6.38 14.55
N LYS A 111 -12.49 6.82 15.69
CA LYS A 111 -12.93 7.99 16.45
C LYS A 111 -12.01 9.21 16.24
N PHE A 112 -11.49 9.38 15.03
CA PHE A 112 -10.54 10.46 14.73
C PHE A 112 -11.09 11.86 15.09
N ALA A 113 -12.38 12.11 14.87
CA ALA A 113 -13.00 13.38 15.23
C ALA A 113 -12.88 13.71 16.73
N GLU A 114 -12.76 12.69 17.59
CA GLU A 114 -12.63 12.84 19.03
C GLU A 114 -11.18 12.91 19.48
N ASN A 115 -10.29 12.11 18.86
CA ASN A 115 -8.93 11.89 19.35
C ASN A 115 -7.81 12.38 18.41
N GLY A 116 -8.11 12.69 17.15
CA GLY A 116 -7.13 13.17 16.18
C GLY A 116 -6.03 12.17 15.80
N LEU A 117 -6.19 10.87 16.11
CA LEU A 117 -5.15 9.88 15.92
C LEU A 117 -5.04 9.41 14.46
N VAL A 118 -3.82 9.47 13.93
CA VAL A 118 -3.41 8.97 12.62
C VAL A 118 -2.39 7.86 12.83
N TYR A 119 -2.53 6.78 12.08
CA TYR A 119 -1.64 5.62 12.08
C TYR A 119 -0.88 5.53 10.78
N VAL A 120 0.39 5.20 10.87
CA VAL A 120 1.28 5.02 9.72
C VAL A 120 2.08 3.74 9.87
N SER A 121 2.38 3.10 8.75
CA SER A 121 3.28 1.95 8.70
C SER A 121 4.51 2.28 7.86
N TYR A 122 5.67 1.81 8.30
CA TYR A 122 6.95 2.10 7.63
C TYR A 122 7.98 0.99 7.86
N PRO A 123 8.98 0.83 6.97
CA PRO A 123 10.10 -0.05 7.20
C PRO A 123 11.02 0.53 8.28
N LYS A 124 11.20 -0.19 9.38
CA LYS A 124 12.16 0.15 10.44
C LYS A 124 13.48 -0.54 10.20
N GLN A 125 14.58 0.22 10.19
CA GLN A 125 15.93 -0.32 10.05
C GLN A 125 16.45 -0.87 11.38
N GLY A 126 17.25 -1.92 11.31
CA GLY A 126 17.91 -2.55 12.44
C GLY A 126 19.13 -3.38 12.03
N PRO A 127 19.84 -3.99 13.01
CA PRO A 127 21.09 -4.69 12.73
C PRO A 127 20.96 -5.92 11.81
N ARG A 128 19.77 -6.48 11.71
CA ARG A 128 19.46 -7.65 10.86
C ARG A 128 18.74 -7.28 9.55
N GLY A 129 18.82 -6.01 9.12
CA GLY A 129 18.06 -5.48 7.99
C GLY A 129 16.88 -4.62 8.43
N ASN A 130 15.72 -4.78 7.78
CA ASN A 130 14.52 -4.02 8.12
C ASN A 130 13.35 -4.92 8.49
N THR A 131 12.38 -4.34 9.17
CA THR A 131 11.08 -4.96 9.46
C THR A 131 9.97 -3.91 9.37
N LEU A 132 8.72 -4.34 9.49
CA LEU A 132 7.59 -3.43 9.55
C LEU A 132 7.44 -2.84 10.94
N ALA A 133 7.27 -1.52 11.02
CA ALA A 133 6.83 -0.81 12.21
C ALA A 133 5.51 -0.08 11.95
N VAL A 134 4.75 0.12 13.01
CA VAL A 134 3.53 0.93 13.04
C VAL A 134 3.68 2.00 14.11
N ALA A 135 3.37 3.24 13.74
CA ALA A 135 3.32 4.36 14.67
C ALA A 135 1.95 5.05 14.61
N ARG A 136 1.60 5.75 15.69
CA ARG A 136 0.44 6.64 15.74
C ARG A 136 0.85 8.01 16.28
N GLY A 137 0.13 9.04 15.88
CA GLY A 137 0.35 10.41 16.37
C GLY A 137 -0.92 11.23 16.28
N HIS A 138 -0.91 12.41 16.90
CA HIS A 138 -2.03 13.34 16.87
C HIS A 138 -1.86 14.34 15.73
N LEU A 139 -2.84 14.41 14.83
CA LEU A 139 -2.87 15.44 13.79
C LEU A 139 -3.49 16.72 14.33
N LYS A 140 -2.70 17.81 14.34
CA LYS A 140 -3.13 19.15 14.70
C LYS A 140 -2.86 20.10 13.53
N GLY A 141 -3.92 20.59 12.86
CA GLY A 141 -3.78 21.40 11.66
C GLY A 141 -3.12 20.63 10.49
N ALA A 142 -1.88 20.96 10.16
CA ALA A 142 -1.10 20.31 9.14
C ALA A 142 0.18 19.63 9.70
N THR A 143 0.17 19.29 10.99
CA THR A 143 1.32 18.66 11.66
C THR A 143 0.89 17.43 12.42
N LEU A 144 1.54 16.29 12.16
CA LEU A 144 1.41 15.08 12.98
C LEU A 144 2.46 15.14 14.09
N GLY A 145 2.01 15.36 15.30
CA GLY A 145 2.86 15.45 16.50
C GLY A 145 2.67 14.26 17.44
N GLU A 146 3.48 14.23 18.51
CA GLU A 146 3.40 13.21 19.56
C GLU A 146 3.45 11.78 19.01
N VAL A 147 4.28 11.58 17.95
CA VAL A 147 4.32 10.30 17.24
C VAL A 147 5.01 9.25 18.10
N GLN A 148 4.32 8.15 18.34
CA GLN A 148 4.77 7.01 19.10
C GLN A 148 4.76 5.75 18.23
N GLU A 149 5.87 5.00 18.21
CA GLU A 149 5.92 3.65 17.66
C GLU A 149 5.18 2.70 18.62
N ILE A 150 4.13 2.07 18.12
CA ILE A 150 3.25 1.20 18.92
C ILE A 150 3.46 -0.29 18.65
N PHE A 151 4.09 -0.62 17.52
CA PHE A 151 4.35 -2.01 17.16
C PHE A 151 5.56 -2.15 16.24
N VAL A 152 6.33 -3.22 16.43
CA VAL A 152 7.44 -3.63 15.55
C VAL A 152 7.31 -5.13 15.28
N ALA A 153 7.20 -5.49 14.02
CA ALA A 153 7.05 -6.89 13.63
C ALA A 153 8.35 -7.68 13.82
N ASP A 154 8.25 -8.89 14.30
CA ASP A 154 9.35 -9.87 14.31
C ASP A 154 9.46 -10.55 12.94
N ALA A 155 9.90 -9.76 11.92
CA ALA A 155 10.02 -10.16 10.51
C ALA A 155 11.25 -9.52 9.88
N TRP A 156 12.38 -9.55 10.57
CA TRP A 156 13.65 -8.93 10.19
C TRP A 156 14.29 -9.65 9.02
N GLU A 157 14.52 -8.93 7.89
CA GLU A 157 15.23 -9.42 6.71
C GLU A 157 15.89 -8.24 5.97
N THR A 158 16.89 -8.52 5.13
CA THR A 158 17.64 -7.49 4.42
C THR A 158 16.81 -6.76 3.37
N SER A 159 15.84 -7.46 2.76
CA SER A 159 14.93 -6.90 1.75
C SER A 159 13.67 -7.78 1.66
N GLY A 160 12.82 -7.52 0.67
CA GLY A 160 11.71 -8.38 0.30
C GLY A 160 10.33 -7.79 0.58
N ASN A 161 9.32 -8.60 0.39
CA ASN A 161 7.92 -8.21 0.55
C ASN A 161 7.63 -7.80 2.00
N LEU A 162 7.33 -6.52 2.22
CA LEU A 162 7.06 -5.99 3.56
C LEU A 162 5.56 -5.92 3.86
N ALA A 163 4.71 -5.79 2.83
CA ALA A 163 3.29 -5.48 2.97
C ALA A 163 3.05 -4.15 3.73
N GLY A 164 2.41 -4.18 4.88
CA GLY A 164 2.30 -3.01 5.76
C GLY A 164 0.95 -2.31 5.71
N ARG A 165 -0.12 -2.91 5.13
CA ARG A 165 -1.46 -2.34 5.24
C ARG A 165 -1.84 -2.20 6.72
N VAL A 166 -2.30 -1.03 7.11
CA VAL A 166 -2.91 -0.73 8.40
C VAL A 166 -4.39 -0.40 8.16
N PHE A 167 -5.28 -1.06 8.92
CA PHE A 167 -6.72 -0.95 8.70
C PHE A 167 -7.48 -1.22 10.00
N PHE A 168 -8.45 -0.38 10.34
CA PHE A 168 -9.36 -0.67 11.44
C PHE A 168 -10.52 -1.54 10.98
N GLY A 169 -10.64 -2.72 11.57
CA GLY A 169 -11.74 -3.64 11.30
C GLY A 169 -13.08 -3.20 11.91
N PRO A 170 -14.16 -3.96 11.64
CA PRO A 170 -15.50 -3.66 12.17
C PRO A 170 -15.56 -3.77 13.70
N ASP A 171 -14.64 -4.50 14.31
CA ASP A 171 -14.44 -4.64 15.75
C ASP A 171 -13.60 -3.53 16.38
N GLN A 172 -13.25 -2.50 15.59
CA GLN A 172 -12.39 -1.37 15.95
C GLN A 172 -10.96 -1.77 16.35
N MET A 173 -10.53 -2.99 16.04
CA MET A 173 -9.14 -3.42 16.21
C MET A 173 -8.31 -3.01 14.99
N LEU A 174 -7.02 -2.76 15.23
CA LEU A 174 -6.05 -2.43 14.20
C LEU A 174 -5.50 -3.72 13.57
N TYR A 175 -5.78 -3.94 12.30
CA TYR A 175 -5.23 -5.03 11.51
C TYR A 175 -3.99 -4.55 10.75
N VAL A 176 -2.94 -5.37 10.77
CA VAL A 176 -1.65 -5.06 10.15
C VAL A 176 -1.18 -6.26 9.34
N THR A 177 -0.90 -6.05 8.04
CA THR A 177 -0.35 -7.13 7.20
C THR A 177 1.17 -7.09 7.21
N VAL A 178 1.80 -8.26 7.32
CA VAL A 178 3.25 -8.43 7.22
C VAL A 178 3.57 -9.42 6.10
N GLY A 179 4.42 -9.04 5.18
CA GLY A 179 4.79 -9.87 4.03
C GLY A 179 5.69 -11.05 4.40
N ASP A 180 5.86 -11.97 3.44
CA ASP A 180 6.69 -13.16 3.60
C ASP A 180 8.20 -12.87 3.58
N ARG A 181 8.59 -11.62 3.38
CA ARG A 181 9.98 -11.14 3.39
C ARG A 181 10.89 -11.79 2.34
N ASP A 182 10.33 -12.65 1.46
CA ASP A 182 11.07 -13.14 0.31
C ASP A 182 11.35 -12.00 -0.68
N ARG A 183 12.14 -12.28 -1.67
CA ARG A 183 12.63 -11.30 -2.65
C ARG A 183 11.53 -10.42 -3.24
N LEU A 184 11.88 -9.19 -3.55
CA LEU A 184 11.10 -8.32 -4.42
C LEU A 184 11.06 -8.89 -5.83
N CYS A 185 10.03 -8.51 -6.61
CA CYS A 185 9.88 -8.94 -7.99
C CYS A 185 11.21 -8.90 -8.76
N CYS A 186 11.48 -10.02 -9.45
CA CYS A 186 12.46 -10.11 -10.52
C CYS A 186 13.95 -10.02 -10.11
N THR A 187 14.27 -10.12 -8.82
CA THR A 187 15.64 -10.08 -8.30
C THR A 187 16.01 -11.38 -7.57
N GLY A 188 17.25 -11.85 -7.73
CA GLY A 188 17.79 -13.00 -7.00
C GLY A 188 17.05 -14.34 -7.27
N THR A 189 17.28 -15.31 -6.41
CA THR A 189 16.59 -16.62 -6.37
C THR A 189 15.59 -16.67 -5.24
N GLU A 190 14.57 -17.50 -5.37
CA GLU A 190 13.58 -17.75 -4.34
C GLU A 190 14.22 -18.34 -3.08
N ASN A 191 13.79 -17.86 -1.90
CA ASN A 191 14.22 -18.40 -0.62
C ASN A 191 13.09 -19.20 0.05
N ASN A 192 13.05 -20.50 -0.24
CA ASN A 192 12.01 -21.37 0.27
C ASN A 192 12.01 -21.47 1.82
N SER A 193 13.17 -21.43 2.46
CA SER A 193 13.28 -21.45 3.93
C SER A 193 12.64 -20.20 4.54
N LEU A 194 12.81 -19.04 3.91
CA LEU A 194 12.19 -17.79 4.35
C LEU A 194 10.68 -17.81 4.12
N ARG A 195 10.21 -18.25 2.94
CA ARG A 195 8.78 -18.40 2.63
C ARG A 195 8.07 -19.32 3.62
N MET A 196 8.72 -20.43 4.01
CA MET A 196 8.17 -21.37 4.98
C MET A 196 7.93 -20.77 6.38
N LYS A 197 8.58 -19.66 6.74
CA LYS A 197 8.25 -18.90 7.96
C LYS A 197 6.79 -18.41 7.97
N ALA A 198 6.15 -18.25 6.80
CA ALA A 198 4.73 -17.91 6.72
C ALA A 198 3.83 -18.99 7.36
N GLN A 199 4.28 -20.25 7.41
CA GLN A 199 3.58 -21.37 8.06
C GLN A 199 3.89 -21.51 9.56
N SER A 200 4.94 -20.86 10.07
CA SER A 200 5.31 -20.91 11.48
C SER A 200 4.60 -19.81 12.28
N LEU A 201 4.23 -20.07 13.52
CA LEU A 201 3.54 -19.12 14.39
C LEU A 201 4.49 -18.36 15.35
N ASP A 202 5.77 -18.66 15.36
CA ASP A 202 6.78 -18.07 16.24
C ASP A 202 7.33 -16.72 15.77
N ASN A 203 6.88 -16.24 14.61
CA ASN A 203 7.32 -15.02 13.95
C ASN A 203 6.15 -14.32 13.23
N HIS A 204 6.38 -13.09 12.70
CA HIS A 204 5.36 -12.32 11.99
C HIS A 204 5.48 -12.38 10.45
N VAL A 205 6.38 -13.18 9.89
CA VAL A 205 6.55 -13.33 8.43
C VAL A 205 5.31 -13.97 7.80
N GLY A 206 4.70 -13.31 6.80
CA GLY A 206 3.53 -13.82 6.09
C GLY A 206 2.27 -13.93 6.96
N LYS A 207 1.96 -12.88 7.70
CA LYS A 207 0.86 -12.85 8.69
C LYS A 207 -0.06 -11.65 8.46
N THR A 208 -1.29 -11.80 8.90
CA THR A 208 -2.15 -10.67 9.27
C THR A 208 -2.27 -10.66 10.78
N LEU A 209 -1.98 -9.51 11.38
CA LEU A 209 -1.97 -9.30 12.82
C LEU A 209 -3.22 -8.53 13.23
N ARG A 210 -3.67 -8.72 14.48
CA ARG A 210 -4.78 -7.96 15.10
C ARG A 210 -4.31 -7.40 16.43
N LEU A 211 -4.37 -6.09 16.55
CA LEU A 211 -3.88 -5.31 17.69
C LEU A 211 -4.99 -4.38 18.19
N LYS A 212 -4.88 -3.94 19.43
CA LYS A 212 -5.63 -2.77 19.89
C LYS A 212 -5.05 -1.49 19.26
N ASP A 213 -5.73 -0.39 19.41
CA ASP A 213 -5.33 0.93 18.91
C ASP A 213 -4.01 1.44 19.51
N ASP A 214 -3.60 0.92 20.68
CA ASP A 214 -2.32 1.22 21.34
C ASP A 214 -1.18 0.25 21.00
N GLY A 215 -1.44 -0.72 20.12
CA GLY A 215 -0.48 -1.76 19.70
C GLY A 215 -0.45 -2.98 20.61
N THR A 216 -1.20 -3.02 21.71
CA THR A 216 -1.27 -4.19 22.61
C THR A 216 -2.13 -5.30 22.02
N VAL A 217 -1.94 -6.52 22.53
CA VAL A 217 -2.64 -7.71 22.05
C VAL A 217 -4.06 -7.78 22.63
N PRO A 218 -5.10 -7.94 21.80
CA PRO A 218 -6.44 -8.29 22.28
C PRO A 218 -6.45 -9.67 22.94
N PRO A 219 -7.11 -9.83 24.10
CA PRO A 219 -7.12 -11.10 24.83
C PRO A 219 -7.86 -12.24 24.11
N ASP A 220 -8.69 -11.90 23.14
CA ASP A 220 -9.50 -12.81 22.32
C ASP A 220 -8.84 -13.18 20.98
N ASN A 221 -7.55 -12.84 20.78
CA ASN A 221 -6.83 -13.27 19.59
C ASN A 221 -6.64 -14.80 19.58
N PRO A 222 -6.66 -15.43 18.38
CA PRO A 222 -6.76 -16.89 18.25
C PRO A 222 -5.56 -17.66 18.81
N PHE A 223 -4.41 -17.01 18.97
CA PHE A 223 -3.17 -17.67 19.45
C PHE A 223 -2.73 -17.21 20.84
N VAL A 224 -3.53 -16.41 21.55
CA VAL A 224 -3.26 -16.06 22.95
C VAL A 224 -3.21 -17.31 23.81
N GLY A 225 -2.14 -17.43 24.62
CA GLY A 225 -1.92 -18.60 25.47
C GLY A 225 -1.37 -19.84 24.77
N LYS A 226 -1.18 -19.82 23.46
CA LYS A 226 -0.57 -20.92 22.70
C LYS A 226 0.95 -20.84 22.82
N ALA A 227 1.56 -21.83 23.45
CA ALA A 227 3.02 -21.88 23.60
C ALA A 227 3.73 -21.85 22.23
N GLY A 228 4.76 -21.01 22.10
CA GLY A 228 5.56 -20.85 20.88
C GLY A 228 4.89 -20.05 19.77
N ALA A 229 3.68 -19.53 19.99
CA ALA A 229 3.02 -18.67 19.00
C ALA A 229 3.06 -17.19 19.42
N LYS A 230 3.18 -16.30 18.43
CA LYS A 230 3.02 -14.86 18.62
C LYS A 230 1.53 -14.53 18.80
N PRO A 231 1.14 -13.93 19.92
CA PRO A 231 -0.27 -13.69 20.24
C PRO A 231 -0.93 -12.61 19.39
N GLU A 232 -0.16 -11.80 18.67
CA GLU A 232 -0.63 -10.79 17.74
C GLU A 232 -1.24 -11.38 16.46
N ILE A 233 -0.93 -12.62 16.13
CA ILE A 233 -1.32 -13.25 14.87
C ILE A 233 -2.84 -13.45 14.84
N PHE A 234 -3.47 -12.96 13.78
CA PHE A 234 -4.88 -13.19 13.46
C PHE A 234 -5.01 -14.33 12.44
N THR A 235 -4.24 -14.27 11.33
CA THR A 235 -4.16 -15.30 10.29
C THR A 235 -2.73 -15.47 9.80
N TYR A 236 -2.44 -16.60 9.13
CA TYR A 236 -1.10 -16.93 8.67
C TYR A 236 -1.12 -17.63 7.29
N GLY A 237 0.07 -17.86 6.72
CA GLY A 237 0.17 -18.45 5.40
C GLY A 237 -0.12 -17.44 4.27
N HIS A 238 0.30 -16.19 4.44
CA HIS A 238 0.17 -15.12 3.46
C HIS A 238 1.50 -14.80 2.77
N ARG A 239 1.43 -14.25 1.54
CA ARG A 239 2.60 -13.78 0.83
C ARG A 239 2.84 -12.29 1.02
N ASN A 240 1.98 -11.43 0.47
CA ASN A 240 2.21 -9.97 0.47
C ASN A 240 0.89 -9.21 0.39
N GLY A 241 0.23 -9.04 1.52
CA GLY A 241 -1.10 -8.44 1.66
C GLY A 241 -1.05 -6.92 1.59
N TYR A 242 -1.58 -6.30 0.54
CA TYR A 242 -1.66 -4.85 0.40
C TYR A 242 -3.06 -4.27 0.56
N GLY A 243 -4.10 -5.07 0.46
CA GLY A 243 -5.49 -4.62 0.59
C GLY A 243 -6.18 -5.24 1.79
N LEU A 244 -6.88 -4.43 2.58
CA LEU A 244 -7.84 -4.87 3.60
C LEU A 244 -9.12 -4.06 3.45
N ALA A 245 -10.27 -4.74 3.52
CA ALA A 245 -11.58 -4.12 3.51
C ALA A 245 -12.60 -4.94 4.29
N THR A 246 -13.59 -4.29 4.89
CA THR A 246 -14.73 -4.96 5.50
C THR A 246 -15.84 -5.11 4.48
N HIS A 247 -16.37 -6.33 4.33
CA HIS A 247 -17.53 -6.58 3.47
C HIS A 247 -18.78 -5.92 4.07
N PRO A 248 -19.50 -5.04 3.33
CA PRO A 248 -20.49 -4.15 3.91
C PRO A 248 -21.75 -4.84 4.42
N ILE A 249 -22.05 -6.07 3.95
CA ILE A 249 -23.24 -6.82 4.32
C ILE A 249 -22.92 -7.85 5.41
N THR A 250 -21.79 -8.58 5.27
CA THR A 250 -21.46 -9.69 6.18
C THR A 250 -20.57 -9.29 7.34
N GLY A 251 -19.91 -8.13 7.25
CA GLY A 251 -18.93 -7.68 8.24
C GLY A 251 -17.59 -8.43 8.19
N GLU A 252 -17.41 -9.37 7.26
CA GLU A 252 -16.18 -10.15 7.11
C GLU A 252 -15.02 -9.27 6.67
N LEU A 253 -13.84 -9.56 7.18
CA LEU A 253 -12.60 -8.92 6.76
C LEU A 253 -12.04 -9.63 5.52
N TRP A 254 -11.78 -8.88 4.47
CA TRP A 254 -11.22 -9.36 3.21
C TRP A 254 -9.82 -8.81 3.01
N GLN A 255 -8.90 -9.64 2.50
CA GLN A 255 -7.52 -9.29 2.21
C GLN A 255 -7.15 -9.59 0.76
N ALA A 256 -6.58 -8.62 0.07
CA ALA A 256 -5.91 -8.84 -1.22
C ALA A 256 -4.41 -8.98 -1.04
N GLU A 257 -3.81 -9.96 -1.70
CA GLU A 257 -2.38 -10.21 -1.66
C GLU A 257 -1.78 -10.55 -3.02
N ILE A 258 -0.51 -10.17 -3.20
CA ILE A 258 0.23 -10.37 -4.44
C ILE A 258 0.96 -11.70 -4.40
N GLY A 259 0.67 -12.55 -5.37
CA GLY A 259 1.45 -13.74 -5.70
C GLY A 259 2.74 -13.41 -6.48
N PRO A 260 3.55 -14.41 -6.89
CA PRO A 260 4.72 -14.15 -7.72
C PRO A 260 4.34 -13.89 -9.19
N LEU A 261 4.53 -14.84 -10.11
CA LEU A 261 4.02 -14.73 -11.47
C LEU A 261 2.63 -15.37 -11.56
N GLY A 262 1.60 -14.63 -11.14
CA GLY A 262 0.24 -15.15 -10.89
C GLY A 262 0.07 -15.64 -9.47
N GLY A 263 -1.14 -16.17 -9.18
CA GLY A 263 -1.50 -16.57 -7.82
C GLY A 263 -1.73 -15.38 -6.89
N ASP A 264 -2.14 -14.24 -7.44
CA ASP A 264 -2.70 -13.15 -6.64
C ASP A 264 -4.07 -13.59 -6.11
N GLU A 265 -4.42 -13.15 -4.91
CA GLU A 265 -5.59 -13.64 -4.19
C GLU A 265 -6.38 -12.52 -3.52
N VAL A 266 -7.68 -12.78 -3.34
CA VAL A 266 -8.49 -12.12 -2.32
C VAL A 266 -9.06 -13.19 -1.40
N ASN A 267 -8.72 -13.08 -0.14
CA ASN A 267 -9.05 -14.00 0.93
C ASN A 267 -10.11 -13.41 1.87
N ILE A 268 -11.03 -14.24 2.36
CA ILE A 268 -11.94 -13.89 3.47
C ILE A 268 -11.28 -14.37 4.75
N LEU A 269 -10.85 -13.43 5.60
CA LEU A 269 -10.07 -13.75 6.77
C LEU A 269 -10.93 -14.28 7.93
N LYS A 270 -10.51 -15.42 8.50
CA LYS A 270 -11.10 -16.07 9.66
C LYS A 270 -10.05 -16.23 10.76
N PRO A 271 -10.37 -15.96 12.02
CA PRO A 271 -9.40 -16.04 13.13
C PRO A 271 -8.71 -17.40 13.20
N GLY A 272 -7.38 -17.42 13.23
CA GLY A 272 -6.59 -18.65 13.40
C GLY A 272 -6.39 -19.48 12.12
N HIS A 273 -6.97 -19.09 10.98
CA HIS A 273 -6.90 -19.86 9.74
C HIS A 273 -5.60 -19.65 8.97
N ASN A 274 -5.25 -20.70 8.18
CA ASN A 274 -4.08 -20.76 7.30
C ASN A 274 -4.51 -20.56 5.84
N TYR A 275 -3.84 -19.63 5.13
CA TYR A 275 -4.12 -19.29 3.72
C TYR A 275 -3.13 -19.90 2.74
N GLY A 276 -2.31 -20.83 3.18
CA GLY A 276 -1.59 -21.81 2.37
C GLY A 276 -0.22 -21.41 1.86
N TRP A 277 0.11 -20.11 1.72
CA TRP A 277 1.42 -19.71 1.20
C TRP A 277 2.58 -20.25 2.06
N PRO A 278 3.64 -20.83 1.46
CA PRO A 278 3.85 -21.16 0.05
C PRO A 278 3.44 -22.58 -0.34
N LEU A 279 2.79 -23.35 0.53
CA LEU A 279 2.42 -24.75 0.33
C LEU A 279 1.27 -24.93 -0.68
N VAL A 280 0.43 -23.90 -0.82
CA VAL A 280 -0.63 -23.82 -1.84
C VAL A 280 -0.45 -22.50 -2.58
N SER A 281 -0.31 -22.53 -3.89
CA SER A 281 -0.26 -21.35 -4.73
C SER A 281 -0.43 -21.71 -6.22
N THR A 282 -1.32 -21.00 -6.90
CA THR A 282 -1.49 -21.10 -8.36
C THR A 282 -0.42 -20.33 -9.14
N GLY A 283 0.49 -19.64 -8.45
CA GLY A 283 1.57 -18.85 -9.06
C GLY A 283 2.78 -19.65 -9.46
N ARG A 284 3.63 -19.01 -10.25
CA ARG A 284 4.95 -19.51 -10.61
C ARG A 284 6.03 -18.66 -9.99
N ASN A 285 7.15 -19.27 -9.69
CA ASN A 285 8.39 -18.58 -9.35
C ASN A 285 8.85 -17.69 -10.50
N TYR A 286 9.64 -16.67 -10.23
CA TYR A 286 10.22 -15.81 -11.28
C TYR A 286 11.21 -16.59 -12.18
N THR A 287 11.68 -17.75 -11.74
CA THR A 287 12.43 -18.73 -12.52
C THR A 287 11.56 -19.57 -13.47
N GLY A 288 10.23 -19.46 -13.38
CA GLY A 288 9.26 -20.18 -14.21
C GLY A 288 8.75 -21.49 -13.63
N THR A 289 9.38 -22.03 -12.58
CA THR A 289 8.93 -23.24 -11.89
C THR A 289 7.64 -23.00 -11.09
N LEU A 290 6.91 -24.06 -10.77
CA LEU A 290 5.75 -23.95 -9.86
C LEU A 290 6.23 -23.55 -8.47
N VAL A 291 5.42 -22.75 -7.77
CA VAL A 291 5.64 -22.44 -6.35
C VAL A 291 5.33 -23.67 -5.50
N SER A 292 4.27 -24.38 -5.84
CA SER A 292 3.78 -25.55 -5.11
C SER A 292 3.35 -26.65 -6.07
N ASP A 293 3.52 -27.90 -5.65
CA ASP A 293 3.00 -29.07 -6.34
C ASP A 293 1.50 -29.28 -6.09
N GLU A 294 0.94 -28.60 -5.06
CA GLU A 294 -0.49 -28.59 -4.71
C GLU A 294 -1.09 -27.18 -4.93
N PRO A 295 -1.31 -26.75 -6.19
CA PRO A 295 -1.61 -25.35 -6.47
C PRO A 295 -3.02 -24.90 -6.07
N TRP A 296 -3.99 -25.82 -5.86
CA TRP A 296 -5.39 -25.48 -5.73
C TRP A 296 -5.96 -25.60 -4.34
N ALA A 297 -5.58 -26.62 -3.59
CA ALA A 297 -6.13 -26.86 -2.24
C ALA A 297 -5.27 -27.82 -1.44
N ARG A 298 -5.30 -27.64 -0.12
CA ARG A 298 -4.68 -28.56 0.84
C ARG A 298 -5.54 -28.61 2.10
N PRO A 299 -5.75 -29.80 2.71
CA PRO A 299 -6.50 -29.89 3.98
C PRO A 299 -5.94 -28.96 5.07
N GLY A 300 -6.82 -28.23 5.74
CA GLY A 300 -6.45 -27.28 6.79
C GLY A 300 -5.99 -25.93 6.30
N MET A 301 -6.12 -25.65 5.00
CA MET A 301 -5.84 -24.35 4.39
C MET A 301 -7.07 -23.82 3.66
N ASP A 302 -7.34 -22.51 3.83
CA ASP A 302 -8.49 -21.87 3.21
C ASP A 302 -8.14 -21.45 1.77
N ASN A 303 -9.08 -21.68 0.87
CA ASN A 303 -8.95 -21.25 -0.50
C ASN A 303 -9.32 -19.77 -0.67
N PRO A 304 -8.69 -19.06 -1.62
CA PRO A 304 -9.06 -17.69 -1.91
C PRO A 304 -10.50 -17.60 -2.48
N ARG A 305 -11.18 -16.50 -2.17
CA ARG A 305 -12.48 -16.17 -2.78
C ARG A 305 -12.30 -15.74 -4.25
N ILE A 306 -11.19 -15.10 -4.57
CA ILE A 306 -10.83 -14.63 -5.90
C ILE A 306 -9.34 -14.90 -6.11
N HIS A 307 -8.97 -15.28 -7.32
CA HIS A 307 -7.55 -15.39 -7.70
C HIS A 307 -7.31 -14.88 -9.14
N TRP A 308 -6.05 -14.56 -9.45
CA TRP A 308 -5.61 -14.12 -10.78
C TRP A 308 -4.36 -14.87 -11.23
N VAL A 309 -4.44 -15.42 -12.45
CA VAL A 309 -3.33 -15.94 -13.22
C VAL A 309 -3.55 -15.52 -14.68
N PRO A 310 -2.69 -14.66 -15.22
CA PRO A 310 -1.48 -14.06 -14.66
C PRO A 310 -1.75 -13.02 -13.57
N SER A 311 -0.69 -12.58 -12.86
CA SER A 311 -0.75 -11.56 -11.83
C SER A 311 -1.22 -10.20 -12.36
N ILE A 312 -2.11 -9.55 -11.60
CA ILE A 312 -2.47 -8.14 -11.76
C ILE A 312 -1.72 -7.25 -10.77
N SER A 313 -1.09 -7.85 -9.75
CA SER A 313 -0.47 -7.20 -8.57
C SER A 313 -1.46 -6.30 -7.83
N PRO A 314 -2.45 -6.89 -7.10
CA PRO A 314 -3.45 -6.11 -6.38
C PRO A 314 -2.80 -5.29 -5.27
N SER A 315 -3.04 -3.98 -5.28
CA SER A 315 -2.39 -3.02 -4.37
C SER A 315 -3.29 -2.59 -3.23
N SER A 316 -4.58 -2.68 -3.42
CA SER A 316 -5.60 -2.30 -2.44
C SER A 316 -6.95 -2.86 -2.84
N ILE A 317 -7.87 -2.93 -1.87
CA ILE A 317 -9.27 -3.26 -2.10
C ILE A 317 -10.18 -2.32 -1.32
N MET A 318 -11.39 -2.11 -1.85
CA MET A 318 -12.44 -1.33 -1.23
C MET A 318 -13.81 -1.86 -1.68
N PHE A 319 -14.74 -2.04 -0.77
CA PHE A 319 -16.16 -2.21 -1.12
C PHE A 319 -16.83 -0.85 -1.23
N TYR A 320 -17.55 -0.63 -2.32
CA TYR A 320 -18.29 0.62 -2.51
C TYR A 320 -19.62 0.58 -1.76
N THR A 321 -19.86 1.57 -0.92
CA THR A 321 -21.08 1.70 -0.10
C THR A 321 -21.84 3.01 -0.33
N GLY A 322 -21.26 3.92 -1.14
CA GLY A 322 -21.81 5.24 -1.43
C GLY A 322 -23.03 5.21 -2.36
N ASP A 323 -23.63 6.37 -2.55
CA ASP A 323 -24.84 6.54 -3.36
C ASP A 323 -24.61 7.24 -4.72
N LYS A 324 -23.35 7.70 -4.98
CA LYS A 324 -23.01 8.34 -6.26
C LYS A 324 -23.07 7.36 -7.45
N PHE A 325 -22.81 6.09 -7.19
CA PHE A 325 -22.88 5.00 -8.18
C PHE A 325 -23.82 3.88 -7.68
N PRO A 326 -25.15 4.05 -7.76
CA PRO A 326 -26.11 3.10 -7.19
C PRO A 326 -25.91 1.67 -7.68
N ASN A 327 -25.59 1.49 -8.98
CA ASN A 327 -25.35 0.19 -9.62
C ASN A 327 -24.00 -0.46 -9.21
N TRP A 328 -23.16 0.24 -8.45
CA TRP A 328 -21.87 -0.24 -7.97
C TRP A 328 -21.87 -0.56 -6.47
N LYS A 329 -23.00 -0.35 -5.81
CA LYS A 329 -23.16 -0.62 -4.37
C LYS A 329 -22.81 -2.08 -4.07
N ASN A 330 -21.99 -2.29 -3.04
CA ASN A 330 -21.42 -3.57 -2.61
C ASN A 330 -20.49 -4.26 -3.63
N ASN A 331 -20.09 -3.60 -4.71
CA ASN A 331 -19.04 -4.12 -5.57
C ASN A 331 -17.67 -3.93 -4.91
N LEU A 332 -16.77 -4.88 -5.18
CA LEU A 332 -15.37 -4.80 -4.78
C LEU A 332 -14.56 -4.07 -5.85
N PHE A 333 -13.76 -3.11 -5.43
CA PHE A 333 -12.80 -2.42 -6.26
C PHE A 333 -11.39 -2.87 -5.88
N VAL A 334 -10.57 -3.19 -6.88
CA VAL A 334 -9.21 -3.69 -6.71
C VAL A 334 -8.26 -2.81 -7.51
N GLY A 335 -7.35 -2.14 -6.82
CA GLY A 335 -6.26 -1.42 -7.48
C GLY A 335 -5.23 -2.40 -8.03
N ALA A 336 -4.74 -2.21 -9.26
CA ALA A 336 -3.81 -3.11 -9.91
C ALA A 336 -2.57 -2.38 -10.43
N LEU A 337 -1.38 -2.91 -10.10
CA LEU A 337 -0.11 -2.30 -10.46
C LEU A 337 0.41 -2.78 -11.81
N THR A 338 0.40 -4.09 -12.06
CA THR A 338 0.97 -4.68 -13.27
C THR A 338 0.09 -4.45 -14.48
N THR A 339 -1.22 -4.62 -14.32
CA THR A 339 -2.19 -4.42 -15.41
C THR A 339 -2.68 -2.97 -15.52
N ARG A 340 -2.21 -2.06 -14.66
CA ARG A 340 -2.44 -0.62 -14.71
C ARG A 340 -3.91 -0.25 -14.86
N GLN A 341 -4.71 -0.71 -13.93
CA GLN A 341 -6.16 -0.53 -13.94
C GLN A 341 -6.73 -0.45 -12.52
N LEU A 342 -7.95 0.02 -12.43
CA LEU A 342 -8.84 -0.24 -11.32
C LEU A 342 -9.82 -1.32 -11.78
N GLN A 343 -9.86 -2.47 -11.11
CA GLN A 343 -10.80 -3.53 -11.44
C GLN A 343 -12.03 -3.42 -10.54
N ARG A 344 -13.23 -3.39 -11.13
CA ARG A 344 -14.50 -3.51 -10.44
C ARG A 344 -15.00 -4.95 -10.54
N ILE A 345 -15.36 -5.53 -9.41
CA ILE A 345 -15.89 -6.89 -9.32
C ILE A 345 -17.30 -6.83 -8.72
N ALA A 346 -18.28 -7.21 -9.52
CA ALA A 346 -19.67 -7.34 -9.11
C ALA A 346 -19.97 -8.80 -8.81
N PHE A 347 -20.45 -9.06 -7.60
CA PHE A 347 -20.90 -10.39 -7.21
C PHE A 347 -22.38 -10.55 -7.60
N GLY A 348 -22.67 -11.63 -8.34
CA GLY A 348 -24.03 -12.03 -8.67
C GLY A 348 -24.70 -12.79 -7.51
N GLN A 349 -25.91 -13.32 -7.77
CA GLN A 349 -26.54 -14.31 -6.90
C GLN A 349 -25.59 -15.52 -6.74
N PRO A 350 -25.70 -16.32 -5.67
CA PRO A 350 -24.80 -17.45 -5.40
C PRO A 350 -24.56 -18.42 -6.56
N SER A 351 -25.51 -18.50 -7.49
CA SER A 351 -25.43 -19.33 -8.70
C SER A 351 -24.84 -18.63 -9.92
N GLN A 352 -24.49 -17.33 -9.82
CA GLN A 352 -23.96 -16.55 -10.94
C GLN A 352 -22.46 -16.32 -10.77
N ALA A 353 -21.75 -16.39 -11.90
CA ALA A 353 -20.35 -15.99 -11.93
C ALA A 353 -20.18 -14.50 -11.62
N GLU A 354 -19.11 -14.15 -10.94
CA GLU A 354 -18.72 -12.76 -10.72
C GLU A 354 -18.42 -12.07 -12.06
N ARG A 355 -18.71 -10.78 -12.14
CA ARG A 355 -18.39 -9.95 -13.31
C ARG A 355 -17.21 -9.05 -12.97
N ARG A 356 -16.16 -9.14 -13.76
CA ARG A 356 -14.97 -8.28 -13.62
C ARG A 356 -14.93 -7.25 -14.74
N GLU A 357 -14.77 -6.00 -14.39
CA GLU A 357 -14.64 -4.89 -15.31
C GLU A 357 -13.36 -4.13 -15.05
N SER A 358 -12.63 -3.84 -16.12
CA SER A 358 -11.38 -3.06 -16.06
C SER A 358 -11.66 -1.59 -16.29
N LEU A 359 -11.57 -0.81 -15.24
CA LEU A 359 -11.69 0.65 -15.28
C LEU A 359 -10.30 1.29 -15.43
N LEU A 360 -10.26 2.52 -15.92
CA LEU A 360 -9.07 3.37 -16.06
C LEU A 360 -7.99 2.84 -17.03
N LEU A 361 -8.21 1.75 -17.76
CA LEU A 361 -7.25 1.22 -18.74
C LEU A 361 -6.72 2.28 -19.73
N PRO A 362 -7.56 3.21 -20.29
CA PRO A 362 -7.07 4.23 -21.22
C PRO A 362 -6.09 5.21 -20.60
N LEU A 363 -5.99 5.28 -19.26
CA LEU A 363 -5.03 6.13 -18.56
C LEU A 363 -3.66 5.50 -18.45
N ASN A 364 -3.56 4.16 -18.54
CA ASN A 364 -2.32 3.39 -18.44
C ASN A 364 -1.47 3.72 -17.21
N ILE A 365 -2.11 3.86 -16.04
CA ILE A 365 -1.51 4.24 -14.76
C ILE A 365 -1.59 3.10 -13.75
N ARG A 366 -0.59 2.98 -12.89
CA ARG A 366 -0.59 2.04 -11.78
C ARG A 366 -1.46 2.59 -10.65
N VAL A 367 -2.48 1.85 -10.24
CA VAL A 367 -3.34 2.22 -9.10
C VAL A 367 -2.72 1.65 -7.82
N ARG A 368 -2.31 2.52 -6.90
CA ARG A 368 -1.68 2.14 -5.62
C ARG A 368 -2.67 1.95 -4.49
N ASP A 369 -3.65 2.84 -4.40
CA ASP A 369 -4.71 2.73 -3.40
C ASP A 369 -6.04 3.15 -3.99
N VAL A 370 -7.12 2.57 -3.48
CA VAL A 370 -8.50 2.94 -3.82
C VAL A 370 -9.29 3.09 -2.53
N GLN A 371 -9.97 4.23 -2.37
CA GLN A 371 -10.78 4.54 -1.20
C GLN A 371 -12.06 5.25 -1.63
N GLN A 372 -13.11 5.08 -0.83
CA GLN A 372 -14.32 5.87 -0.94
C GLN A 372 -14.21 7.09 -0.01
N SER A 373 -14.49 8.27 -0.56
CA SER A 373 -14.59 9.49 0.25
C SER A 373 -15.89 9.55 1.06
N PRO A 374 -15.93 10.36 2.12
CA PRO A 374 -17.15 10.53 2.94
C PRO A 374 -18.37 10.99 2.14
N ASP A 375 -18.17 11.74 1.05
CA ASP A 375 -19.23 12.22 0.15
C ASP A 375 -19.60 11.22 -0.96
N GLY A 376 -19.04 9.99 -0.92
CA GLY A 376 -19.43 8.85 -1.75
C GLY A 376 -18.77 8.79 -3.12
N TYR A 377 -17.75 9.59 -3.43
CA TYR A 377 -16.93 9.41 -4.63
C TYR A 377 -15.83 8.35 -4.40
N ILE A 378 -15.30 7.83 -5.51
CA ILE A 378 -14.18 6.89 -5.47
C ILE A 378 -12.91 7.66 -5.79
N TYR A 379 -11.90 7.52 -4.95
CA TYR A 379 -10.60 8.10 -5.16
C TYR A 379 -9.54 7.03 -5.34
N VAL A 380 -8.58 7.32 -6.21
CA VAL A 380 -7.41 6.45 -6.43
C VAL A 380 -6.13 7.26 -6.31
N VAL A 381 -5.14 6.64 -5.71
CA VAL A 381 -3.76 7.11 -5.72
C VAL A 381 -3.02 6.36 -6.81
N THR A 382 -2.31 7.10 -7.65
CA THR A 382 -1.67 6.53 -8.83
C THR A 382 -0.23 6.94 -8.95
N GLU A 383 0.57 6.10 -9.60
CA GLU A 383 1.91 6.42 -10.07
C GLU A 383 2.05 6.08 -11.55
N GLN A 384 2.92 6.76 -12.27
CA GLN A 384 3.30 6.33 -13.60
C GLN A 384 4.32 5.20 -13.53
N ALA A 385 4.38 4.41 -14.59
CA ALA A 385 5.14 3.17 -14.58
C ALA A 385 6.64 3.34 -14.75
N SER A 386 7.11 4.53 -15.07
CA SER A 386 8.40 4.72 -15.73
C SER A 386 9.61 4.91 -14.82
N GLY A 387 9.45 4.97 -13.52
CA GLY A 387 10.66 5.15 -12.73
C GLY A 387 10.45 5.45 -11.25
N ARG A 388 11.44 5.13 -10.47
CA ARG A 388 11.51 5.38 -9.02
C ARG A 388 11.96 6.81 -8.66
N THR A 389 12.02 7.72 -9.64
CA THR A 389 12.69 9.02 -9.49
C THR A 389 11.81 10.24 -9.71
N GLY A 390 10.53 10.07 -10.09
CA GLY A 390 9.65 11.19 -10.46
C GLY A 390 8.56 11.51 -9.42
N ALA A 391 8.17 12.79 -9.36
CA ALA A 391 6.97 13.25 -8.66
C ALA A 391 5.76 13.24 -9.61
N ASP A 392 5.49 12.07 -10.22
CA ASP A 392 4.47 11.87 -11.24
C ASP A 392 3.17 11.25 -10.67
N GLY A 393 3.14 11.04 -9.36
CA GLY A 393 1.97 10.53 -8.66
C GLY A 393 0.82 11.53 -8.61
N MET A 394 -0.39 10.99 -8.67
CA MET A 394 -1.62 11.78 -8.67
C MET A 394 -2.64 11.19 -7.70
N VAL A 395 -3.53 12.04 -7.21
CA VAL A 395 -4.82 11.65 -6.64
C VAL A 395 -5.89 11.96 -7.68
N LEU A 396 -6.64 10.93 -8.07
CA LEU A 396 -7.75 11.06 -9.01
C LEU A 396 -9.07 10.77 -8.28
N ARG A 397 -10.13 11.49 -8.67
CA ARG A 397 -11.50 11.26 -8.23
C ARG A 397 -12.33 10.76 -9.41
N ILE A 398 -13.08 9.70 -9.16
CA ILE A 398 -14.01 9.11 -10.12
C ILE A 398 -15.42 9.59 -9.76
N GLU A 399 -16.09 10.21 -10.71
CA GLU A 399 -17.43 10.78 -10.59
C GLU A 399 -18.37 10.14 -11.62
N PRO A 400 -19.68 10.04 -11.37
CA PRO A 400 -20.65 9.78 -12.43
C PRO A 400 -20.54 10.89 -13.49
N ASN A 401 -20.52 10.50 -14.77
CA ASN A 401 -20.72 11.47 -15.82
C ASN A 401 -22.23 11.60 -16.05
N ALA A 402 -22.85 12.69 -15.55
CA ALA A 402 -24.26 12.92 -15.77
C ALA A 402 -24.50 12.95 -17.29
N ALA A 403 -25.41 12.13 -17.79
CA ALA A 403 -25.92 12.27 -19.16
C ALA A 403 -26.45 13.69 -19.30
N ARG A 404 -25.95 14.41 -20.31
CA ARG A 404 -26.46 15.74 -20.67
C ARG A 404 -27.88 15.61 -21.20
#